data_60b69ff2effba37ad4eaf489240e9e54
#
_entry.id   60b69ff2effba37ad4eaf489240e9e54
#
_cell.length_a   1.000
_cell.length_b   1.000
_cell.length_c   1.000
_cell.angle_alpha   90.00
_cell.angle_beta   90.00
_cell.angle_gamma   90.00
#
_symmetry.space_group_name_H-M   'P 1'
#
loop_
_entity.id
_entity.type
_entity.pdbx_description
1 polymer ?
#
loop_
_entity_poly.entity_id
_entity_poly.type
_entity_poly.pdbx_seq_one_letter_code
_entity_poly.pdbx_strand_id
1 'polypeptide(L)'
;MKIIPALLVKTPEELESQIEKLSSYFQHFQIDIADGKFVPEKTITLEEIANIASLRTQPLLSFDFDLLVSDITAALNGIDKISQQIKVDMIFIHNLDSFNPKPNAGIAIDPPISVDTIKQEFDLNSIPVIQIMSVIPGAQGRAFIPETLYKIEQLRNAGYRNKIYLDGAINNQTIPLIMEKQFRPDILCIGSYLTQAKNIEERAKILGKI
;
A
#
# COMPACT_ATOMS: atom_id res chain seq x y z
N MET A 1 2.98 -10.52 -11.49
CA MET A 1 3.02 -9.42 -10.49
C MET A 1 2.99 -10.02 -9.10
N LYS A 2 3.60 -9.35 -8.10
CA LYS A 2 3.47 -9.77 -6.69
C LYS A 2 2.15 -9.23 -6.12
N ILE A 3 1.48 -10.02 -5.30
CA ILE A 3 0.26 -9.60 -4.57
C ILE A 3 0.61 -9.34 -3.12
N ILE A 4 0.13 -8.23 -2.59
CA ILE A 4 0.22 -7.87 -1.18
C ILE A 4 -1.21 -7.57 -0.68
N PRO A 5 -1.71 -8.26 0.36
CA PRO A 5 -2.95 -7.85 1.01
C PRO A 5 -2.82 -6.47 1.65
N ALA A 6 -3.74 -5.55 1.33
CA ALA A 6 -3.86 -4.23 1.95
C ALA A 6 -4.92 -4.28 3.05
N LEU A 7 -4.53 -3.90 4.27
CA LEU A 7 -5.32 -4.03 5.48
C LEU A 7 -5.72 -2.66 6.01
N LEU A 8 -6.97 -2.28 5.78
CA LEU A 8 -7.58 -1.08 6.33
C LEU A 8 -8.49 -1.53 7.49
N VAL A 9 -7.96 -1.55 8.71
CA VAL A 9 -8.60 -2.06 9.92
C VAL A 9 -8.66 -1.00 11.01
N LYS A 10 -9.58 -1.15 11.97
CA LYS A 10 -9.82 -0.15 13.01
C LYS A 10 -9.33 -0.56 14.38
N THR A 11 -9.12 -1.85 14.61
CA THR A 11 -8.72 -2.38 15.92
C THR A 11 -7.59 -3.41 15.81
N PRO A 12 -6.84 -3.63 16.91
CA PRO A 12 -5.84 -4.70 17.00
C PRO A 12 -6.41 -6.07 16.66
N GLU A 13 -7.60 -6.40 17.16
CA GLU A 13 -8.25 -7.69 16.96
C GLU A 13 -8.61 -7.92 15.48
N GLU A 14 -9.05 -6.88 14.78
CA GLU A 14 -9.29 -6.94 13.34
C GLU A 14 -7.99 -7.22 12.58
N LEU A 15 -6.90 -6.54 12.95
CA LEU A 15 -5.58 -6.75 12.32
C LEU A 15 -5.09 -8.18 12.53
N GLU A 16 -5.10 -8.65 13.77
CA GLU A 16 -4.68 -10.02 14.11
C GLU A 16 -5.51 -11.06 13.35
N SER A 17 -6.85 -10.90 13.35
CA SER A 17 -7.76 -11.81 12.64
C SER A 17 -7.51 -11.84 11.13
N GLN A 18 -7.23 -10.68 10.48
CA GLN A 18 -6.93 -10.63 9.06
C GLN A 18 -5.57 -11.28 8.75
N ILE A 19 -4.55 -10.99 9.55
CA ILE A 19 -3.22 -11.59 9.38
C ILE A 19 -3.30 -13.10 9.58
N GLU A 20 -3.96 -13.60 10.62
CA GLU A 20 -4.13 -15.02 10.88
C GLU A 20 -4.77 -15.75 9.67
N LYS A 21 -5.84 -15.18 9.12
CA LYS A 21 -6.55 -15.75 7.95
C LYS A 21 -5.70 -15.77 6.69
N LEU A 22 -4.85 -14.76 6.49
CA LEU A 22 -4.13 -14.54 5.24
C LEU A 22 -2.69 -15.06 5.25
N SER A 23 -2.06 -15.23 6.43
CA SER A 23 -0.64 -15.58 6.57
C SER A 23 -0.25 -16.96 6.01
N SER A 24 -1.21 -17.86 5.86
CA SER A 24 -1.00 -19.15 5.17
C SER A 24 -0.76 -19.00 3.66
N TYR A 25 -1.10 -17.84 3.08
CA TYR A 25 -1.01 -17.56 1.64
C TYR A 25 -0.07 -16.41 1.33
N PHE A 26 0.10 -15.46 2.26
CA PHE A 26 0.87 -14.24 2.07
C PHE A 26 1.77 -13.99 3.27
N GLN A 27 3.01 -13.59 3.00
CA GLN A 27 3.99 -13.24 4.06
C GLN A 27 4.34 -11.75 4.08
N HIS A 28 3.73 -10.96 3.19
CA HIS A 28 3.93 -9.53 3.08
C HIS A 28 2.57 -8.84 3.03
N PHE A 29 2.37 -7.83 3.86
CA PHE A 29 1.12 -7.11 4.04
C PHE A 29 1.36 -5.61 3.95
N GLN A 30 0.38 -4.86 3.46
CA GLN A 30 0.33 -3.41 3.62
C GLN A 30 -0.69 -3.07 4.70
N ILE A 31 -0.35 -2.17 5.62
CA ILE A 31 -1.27 -1.65 6.65
C ILE A 31 -1.51 -0.17 6.38
N ASP A 32 -2.77 0.20 6.21
CA ASP A 32 -3.18 1.58 5.95
C ASP A 32 -3.39 2.30 7.28
N ILE A 33 -2.62 3.36 7.50
CA ILE A 33 -2.68 4.21 8.71
C ILE A 33 -3.33 5.54 8.36
N ALA A 34 -4.54 5.75 8.84
CA ALA A 34 -5.29 6.98 8.63
C ALA A 34 -5.63 7.65 9.97
N ASP A 35 -5.38 8.96 10.09
CA ASP A 35 -5.54 9.74 11.32
C ASP A 35 -6.90 10.43 11.47
N GLY A 36 -7.76 10.35 10.45
CA GLY A 36 -9.05 11.05 10.42
C GLY A 36 -8.94 12.55 10.14
N LYS A 37 -7.72 13.05 9.81
CA LYS A 37 -7.45 14.46 9.49
C LYS A 37 -7.00 14.63 8.04
N PHE A 38 -6.04 13.80 7.59
CA PHE A 38 -5.59 13.78 6.20
C PHE A 38 -6.70 13.23 5.28
N VAL A 39 -7.35 12.16 5.71
CA VAL A 39 -8.58 11.61 5.13
C VAL A 39 -9.64 11.45 6.22
N PRO A 40 -10.96 11.43 5.88
CA PRO A 40 -12.02 11.29 6.90
C PRO A 40 -11.99 9.96 7.66
N GLU A 41 -11.44 8.90 7.07
CA GLU A 41 -11.34 7.60 7.70
C GLU A 41 -10.29 7.63 8.81
N LYS A 42 -10.53 6.82 9.85
CA LYS A 42 -9.58 6.57 10.94
C LYS A 42 -9.38 5.07 11.07
N THR A 43 -8.13 4.65 11.11
CA THR A 43 -7.72 3.25 11.26
C THR A 43 -7.03 3.01 12.60
N ILE A 44 -6.54 1.79 12.81
CA ILE A 44 -5.65 1.42 13.90
C ILE A 44 -4.44 2.35 13.95
N THR A 45 -3.98 2.67 15.14
CA THR A 45 -2.80 3.53 15.33
C THR A 45 -1.50 2.71 15.35
N LEU A 46 -0.39 3.39 15.06
CA LEU A 46 0.95 2.77 15.17
C LEU A 46 1.28 2.32 16.59
N GLU A 47 0.77 3.01 17.61
CA GLU A 47 0.95 2.62 19.01
C GLU A 47 0.20 1.32 19.33
N GLU A 48 -1.02 1.16 18.86
CA GLU A 48 -1.79 -0.07 19.01
C GLU A 48 -1.10 -1.24 18.30
N ILE A 49 -0.58 -1.04 17.07
CA ILE A 49 0.18 -2.07 16.35
C ILE A 49 1.44 -2.48 17.12
N ALA A 50 2.17 -1.52 17.68
CA ALA A 50 3.36 -1.80 18.50
C ALA A 50 3.07 -2.68 19.73
N ASN A 51 1.83 -2.67 20.21
CA ASN A 51 1.40 -3.46 21.37
C ASN A 51 0.90 -4.88 21.01
N ILE A 52 0.77 -5.21 19.72
CA ILE A 52 0.32 -6.54 19.26
C ILE A 52 1.47 -7.55 19.41
N ALA A 53 1.40 -8.37 20.47
CA ALA A 53 2.47 -9.33 20.78
C ALA A 53 2.59 -10.44 19.71
N SER A 54 1.48 -10.87 19.09
CA SER A 54 1.46 -11.94 18.10
C SER A 54 2.28 -11.60 16.84
N LEU A 55 2.38 -10.32 16.45
CA LEU A 55 3.18 -9.90 15.30
C LEU A 55 4.69 -10.12 15.51
N ARG A 56 5.15 -9.97 16.75
CA ARG A 56 6.56 -10.16 17.12
C ARG A 56 7.02 -11.62 17.04
N THR A 57 6.08 -12.55 17.11
CA THR A 57 6.37 -13.99 17.08
C THR A 57 6.30 -14.59 15.68
N GLN A 58 6.09 -13.76 14.65
CA GLN A 58 5.98 -14.18 13.25
C GLN A 58 7.13 -13.61 12.40
N PRO A 59 8.36 -14.12 12.53
CA PRO A 59 9.56 -13.54 11.92
C PRO A 59 9.56 -13.61 10.38
N LEU A 60 8.69 -14.39 9.77
CA LEU A 60 8.55 -14.51 8.32
C LEU A 60 7.66 -13.41 7.71
N LEU A 61 6.88 -12.71 8.55
CA LEU A 61 6.01 -11.64 8.05
C LEU A 61 6.80 -10.34 7.87
N SER A 62 6.44 -9.61 6.83
CA SER A 62 6.92 -8.25 6.59
C SER A 62 5.76 -7.32 6.26
N PHE A 63 5.96 -6.03 6.54
CA PHE A 63 4.90 -5.05 6.47
C PHE A 63 5.34 -3.80 5.70
N ASP A 64 4.47 -3.34 4.80
CA ASP A 64 4.49 -1.98 4.28
C ASP A 64 3.48 -1.14 5.07
N PHE A 65 3.72 0.15 5.18
CA PHE A 65 2.79 1.10 5.80
C PHE A 65 2.40 2.17 4.79
N ASP A 66 1.09 2.35 4.58
CA ASP A 66 0.54 3.43 3.78
C ASP A 66 0.04 4.54 4.71
N LEU A 67 0.70 5.71 4.68
CA LEU A 67 0.52 6.78 5.66
C LEU A 67 -0.41 7.88 5.16
N LEU A 68 -1.69 7.73 5.45
CA LEU A 68 -2.76 8.70 5.22
C LEU A 68 -2.91 9.63 6.46
N VAL A 69 -1.83 10.31 6.83
CA VAL A 69 -1.74 11.08 8.06
C VAL A 69 -1.26 12.50 7.83
N SER A 70 -1.72 13.43 8.66
CA SER A 70 -1.35 14.84 8.60
C SER A 70 0.02 15.13 9.25
N ASP A 71 0.39 14.37 10.30
CA ASP A 71 1.70 14.50 10.97
C ASP A 71 2.62 13.33 10.59
N ILE A 72 3.30 13.50 9.46
CA ILE A 72 4.26 12.50 8.93
C ILE A 72 5.43 12.29 9.89
N THR A 73 5.90 13.34 10.57
CA THR A 73 7.03 13.22 11.50
C THR A 73 6.68 12.32 12.68
N ALA A 74 5.52 12.52 13.28
CA ALA A 74 5.05 11.65 14.36
C ALA A 74 4.84 10.21 13.87
N ALA A 75 4.29 10.02 12.65
CA ALA A 75 4.09 8.69 12.08
C ALA A 75 5.43 7.98 11.83
N LEU A 76 6.41 8.64 11.23
CA LEU A 76 7.75 8.05 11.01
C LEU A 76 8.43 7.66 12.31
N ASN A 77 8.34 8.48 13.35
CA ASN A 77 8.84 8.13 14.68
C ASN A 77 8.14 6.90 15.28
N GLY A 78 6.84 6.74 15.01
CA GLY A 78 6.07 5.55 15.37
C GLY A 78 6.56 4.31 14.63
N ILE A 79 6.76 4.42 13.32
CA ILE A 79 7.29 3.33 12.47
C ILE A 79 8.71 2.92 12.92
N ASP A 80 9.57 3.88 13.27
CA ASP A 80 10.93 3.57 13.77
C ASP A 80 10.91 2.72 15.05
N LYS A 81 9.92 2.95 15.93
CA LYS A 81 9.71 2.11 17.12
C LYS A 81 9.20 0.71 16.76
N ILE A 82 8.25 0.62 15.84
CA ILE A 82 7.67 -0.64 15.38
C ILE A 82 8.74 -1.49 14.66
N SER A 83 9.60 -0.88 13.86
CA SER A 83 10.64 -1.58 13.09
C SER A 83 11.68 -2.30 13.94
N GLN A 84 11.75 -1.98 15.24
CA GLN A 84 12.57 -2.72 16.21
C GLN A 84 11.95 -4.07 16.62
N GLN A 85 10.68 -4.30 16.28
CA GLN A 85 9.88 -5.43 16.74
C GLN A 85 9.37 -6.31 15.60
N ILE A 86 9.08 -5.70 14.46
CA ILE A 86 8.59 -6.38 13.25
C ILE A 86 9.36 -5.88 12.03
N LYS A 87 9.37 -6.67 10.97
CA LYS A 87 10.04 -6.28 9.73
C LYS A 87 9.18 -5.30 8.94
N VAL A 88 9.66 -4.07 8.79
CA VAL A 88 9.07 -3.02 7.95
C VAL A 88 9.86 -2.95 6.64
N ASP A 89 9.19 -3.18 5.50
CA ASP A 89 9.83 -3.15 4.19
C ASP A 89 9.71 -1.78 3.54
N MET A 90 8.49 -1.22 3.40
CA MET A 90 8.25 0.06 2.74
C MET A 90 7.28 0.94 3.53
N ILE A 91 7.42 2.25 3.34
CA ILE A 91 6.54 3.28 3.89
C ILE A 91 6.11 4.18 2.74
N PHE A 92 4.81 4.31 2.50
CA PHE A 92 4.26 5.19 1.46
C PHE A 92 3.76 6.49 2.07
N ILE A 93 4.13 7.62 1.45
CA ILE A 93 3.83 8.98 1.91
C ILE A 93 3.04 9.71 0.84
N HIS A 94 1.83 10.16 1.19
CA HIS A 94 0.92 10.89 0.30
C HIS A 94 1.22 12.40 0.29
N ASN A 95 1.69 12.96 1.41
CA ASN A 95 2.05 14.36 1.48
C ASN A 95 3.44 14.61 0.90
N LEU A 96 3.51 15.10 -0.34
CA LEU A 96 4.76 15.33 -1.07
C LEU A 96 5.69 16.32 -0.37
N ASP A 97 5.15 17.38 0.25
CA ASP A 97 5.94 18.39 0.97
C ASP A 97 6.71 17.79 2.15
N SER A 98 6.25 16.65 2.65
CA SER A 98 6.86 15.93 3.77
C SER A 98 7.72 14.74 3.34
N PHE A 99 7.79 14.46 2.03
CA PHE A 99 8.57 13.33 1.52
C PHE A 99 10.07 13.66 1.51
N ASN A 100 10.84 12.76 2.10
CA ASN A 100 12.30 12.79 2.03
C ASN A 100 12.78 11.39 1.61
N PRO A 101 13.46 11.25 0.46
CA PRO A 101 13.91 9.94 -0.03
C PRO A 101 14.78 9.22 1.01
N LYS A 102 14.36 8.00 1.38
CA LYS A 102 15.09 7.06 2.22
C LYS A 102 14.95 5.67 1.58
N PRO A 103 15.85 4.72 1.87
CA PRO A 103 15.81 3.39 1.23
C PRO A 103 14.48 2.64 1.36
N ASN A 104 13.72 2.90 2.41
CA ASN A 104 12.42 2.28 2.68
C ASN A 104 11.24 3.26 2.61
N ALA A 105 11.42 4.47 2.06
CA ALA A 105 10.34 5.44 1.88
C ALA A 105 9.99 5.61 0.41
N GLY A 106 8.72 5.52 0.08
CA GLY A 106 8.15 5.73 -1.24
C GLY A 106 7.10 6.83 -1.26
N ILE A 107 6.77 7.29 -2.47
CA ILE A 107 5.68 8.24 -2.70
C ILE A 107 4.42 7.48 -3.08
N ALA A 108 3.29 7.84 -2.49
CA ALA A 108 1.97 7.50 -3.00
C ALA A 108 1.45 8.64 -3.89
N ILE A 109 1.15 8.35 -5.15
CA ILE A 109 0.63 9.30 -6.13
C ILE A 109 -0.89 9.16 -6.20
N ASP A 110 -1.58 10.06 -5.53
CA ASP A 110 -3.04 10.14 -5.55
C ASP A 110 -3.58 10.49 -6.96
N PRO A 111 -4.84 10.14 -7.28
CA PRO A 111 -5.40 10.39 -8.61
C PRO A 111 -5.24 11.82 -9.13
N PRO A 112 -5.41 12.90 -8.33
CA PRO A 112 -5.24 14.27 -8.81
C PRO A 112 -3.79 14.68 -9.10
N ILE A 113 -2.80 13.99 -8.51
CA ILE A 113 -1.38 14.35 -8.63
C ILE A 113 -0.83 13.81 -9.96
N SER A 114 -0.22 14.67 -10.77
CA SER A 114 0.37 14.26 -12.04
C SER A 114 1.80 13.70 -11.85
N VAL A 115 2.24 12.86 -12.79
CA VAL A 115 3.64 12.40 -12.84
C VAL A 115 4.60 13.57 -13.10
N ASP A 116 4.15 14.60 -13.84
CA ASP A 116 4.98 15.79 -14.09
C ASP A 116 5.20 16.59 -12.82
N THR A 117 4.25 16.67 -11.91
CA THR A 117 4.44 17.25 -10.57
C THR A 117 5.58 16.53 -9.85
N ILE A 118 5.57 15.21 -9.82
CA ILE A 118 6.62 14.42 -9.16
C ILE A 118 8.00 14.69 -9.79
N LYS A 119 8.09 14.79 -11.13
CA LYS A 119 9.33 15.06 -11.85
C LYS A 119 9.89 16.47 -11.62
N GLN A 120 9.02 17.42 -11.32
CA GLN A 120 9.42 18.79 -11.00
C GLN A 120 10.00 18.91 -9.60
N GLU A 121 9.48 18.12 -8.66
CA GLU A 121 9.86 18.20 -7.25
C GLU A 121 10.99 17.23 -6.87
N PHE A 122 11.09 16.09 -7.58
CA PHE A 122 12.02 15.02 -7.21
C PHE A 122 12.77 14.45 -8.42
N ASP A 123 14.02 14.06 -8.20
CA ASP A 123 14.69 13.11 -9.11
C ASP A 123 14.02 11.74 -8.98
N LEU A 124 13.39 11.27 -10.04
CA LEU A 124 12.71 9.97 -10.07
C LEU A 124 13.62 8.82 -9.61
N ASN A 125 14.92 8.87 -9.95
CA ASN A 125 15.86 7.82 -9.58
C ASN A 125 16.17 7.79 -8.09
N SER A 126 15.93 8.90 -7.37
CA SER A 126 16.08 8.97 -5.91
C SER A 126 14.88 8.34 -5.16
N ILE A 127 13.76 8.08 -5.84
CA ILE A 127 12.55 7.50 -5.22
C ILE A 127 12.64 5.97 -5.29
N PRO A 128 12.77 5.26 -4.16
CA PRO A 128 12.96 3.80 -4.17
C PRO A 128 11.75 3.03 -4.69
N VAL A 129 10.55 3.56 -4.44
CA VAL A 129 9.28 2.93 -4.82
C VAL A 129 8.20 4.00 -5.00
N ILE A 130 7.32 3.79 -5.98
CA ILE A 130 6.14 4.63 -6.19
C ILE A 130 4.90 3.76 -6.10
N GLN A 131 3.93 4.19 -5.29
CA GLN A 131 2.59 3.63 -5.24
C GLN A 131 1.64 4.51 -6.03
N ILE A 132 0.91 3.95 -7.00
CA ILE A 132 -0.16 4.63 -7.72
C ILE A 132 -1.47 4.29 -7.04
N MET A 133 -2.19 5.31 -6.59
CA MET A 133 -3.54 5.14 -6.07
C MET A 133 -4.53 5.11 -7.23
N SER A 134 -5.26 4.01 -7.35
CA SER A 134 -6.33 3.86 -8.37
C SER A 134 -7.74 4.17 -7.84
N VAL A 135 -7.81 4.75 -6.66
CA VAL A 135 -9.01 5.32 -6.03
C VAL A 135 -8.65 6.64 -5.35
N ILE A 136 -9.63 7.46 -5.02
CA ILE A 136 -9.41 8.55 -4.05
C ILE A 136 -9.19 7.88 -2.68
N PRO A 137 -8.05 8.12 -1.98
CA PRO A 137 -7.75 7.43 -0.73
C PRO A 137 -8.73 7.73 0.41
N GLY A 138 -8.73 6.89 1.44
CA GLY A 138 -9.37 7.15 2.72
C GLY A 138 -10.66 6.39 2.98
N ALA A 139 -11.09 5.44 2.13
CA ALA A 139 -12.18 4.50 2.43
C ALA A 139 -12.14 3.29 1.51
N GLN A 140 -12.61 2.15 2.00
CA GLN A 140 -12.87 0.98 1.15
C GLN A 140 -14.12 1.17 0.28
N GLY A 141 -14.20 0.40 -0.81
CA GLY A 141 -15.36 0.39 -1.71
C GLY A 141 -15.46 1.57 -2.67
N ARG A 142 -14.43 2.40 -2.78
CA ARG A 142 -14.37 3.48 -3.78
C ARG A 142 -14.20 2.91 -5.20
N ALA A 143 -14.69 3.66 -6.18
CA ALA A 143 -14.61 3.27 -7.58
C ALA A 143 -13.17 3.30 -8.08
N PHE A 144 -12.81 2.29 -8.86
CA PHE A 144 -11.54 2.24 -9.58
C PHE A 144 -11.48 3.37 -10.63
N ILE A 145 -10.35 4.03 -10.73
CA ILE A 145 -10.09 5.13 -11.67
C ILE A 145 -9.10 4.62 -12.73
N PRO A 146 -9.57 4.13 -13.90
CA PRO A 146 -8.70 3.49 -14.91
C PRO A 146 -7.62 4.41 -15.46
N GLU A 147 -7.86 5.73 -15.47
CA GLU A 147 -6.93 6.74 -15.96
C GLU A 147 -5.62 6.76 -15.18
N THR A 148 -5.64 6.35 -13.91
CA THR A 148 -4.42 6.28 -13.08
C THR A 148 -3.40 5.28 -13.61
N LEU A 149 -3.83 4.27 -14.38
CA LEU A 149 -2.93 3.31 -15.02
C LEU A 149 -1.98 3.97 -16.03
N TYR A 150 -2.35 5.10 -16.63
CA TYR A 150 -1.47 5.85 -17.52
C TYR A 150 -0.27 6.46 -16.80
N LYS A 151 -0.37 6.68 -15.48
CA LYS A 151 0.78 7.15 -14.68
C LYS A 151 1.92 6.13 -14.67
N ILE A 152 1.61 4.84 -14.71
CA ILE A 152 2.63 3.77 -14.80
C ILE A 152 3.40 3.90 -16.12
N GLU A 153 2.69 4.09 -17.22
CA GLU A 153 3.31 4.32 -18.54
C GLU A 153 4.15 5.59 -18.55
N GLN A 154 3.62 6.70 -18.02
CA GLN A 154 4.35 7.97 -17.92
C GLN A 154 5.65 7.83 -17.11
N LEU A 155 5.61 7.14 -15.97
CA LEU A 155 6.79 6.87 -15.15
C LEU A 155 7.82 6.02 -15.90
N ARG A 156 7.38 4.94 -16.57
CA ARG A 156 8.27 4.07 -17.35
C ARG A 156 8.91 4.79 -18.54
N ASN A 157 8.14 5.62 -19.24
CA ASN A 157 8.63 6.45 -20.35
C ASN A 157 9.58 7.56 -19.86
N ALA A 158 9.37 8.08 -18.66
CA ALA A 158 10.29 9.02 -18.01
C ALA A 158 11.58 8.37 -17.48
N GLY A 159 11.76 7.05 -17.65
CA GLY A 159 12.96 6.34 -17.25
C GLY A 159 12.93 5.73 -15.85
N TYR A 160 11.83 5.82 -15.10
CA TYR A 160 11.70 5.19 -13.78
C TYR A 160 11.75 3.66 -13.90
N ARG A 161 12.72 3.02 -13.23
CA ARG A 161 12.97 1.56 -13.30
C ARG A 161 12.77 0.85 -11.97
N ASN A 162 12.58 1.60 -10.87
CA ASN A 162 12.27 1.04 -9.57
C ASN A 162 10.84 0.50 -9.53
N LYS A 163 10.46 -0.12 -8.42
CA LYS A 163 9.15 -0.79 -8.29
C LYS A 163 8.00 0.20 -8.30
N ILE A 164 6.93 -0.18 -8.99
CA ILE A 164 5.65 0.50 -8.97
C ILE A 164 4.60 -0.41 -8.34
N TYR A 165 3.96 0.09 -7.30
CA TYR A 165 2.80 -0.51 -6.67
C TYR A 165 1.53 0.10 -7.27
N LEU A 166 0.45 -0.66 -7.27
CA LEU A 166 -0.90 -0.16 -7.57
C LEU A 166 -1.81 -0.53 -6.41
N ASP A 167 -2.50 0.46 -5.86
CA ASP A 167 -3.45 0.29 -4.78
C ASP A 167 -4.79 0.96 -5.10
N GLY A 168 -5.87 0.31 -4.70
CA GLY A 168 -7.24 0.81 -4.82
C GLY A 168 -8.15 -0.01 -5.74
N ALA A 169 -9.23 -0.54 -5.18
CA ALA A 169 -10.33 -1.24 -5.87
C ALA A 169 -9.88 -2.36 -6.83
N ILE A 170 -8.78 -3.05 -6.51
CA ILE A 170 -8.25 -4.15 -7.33
C ILE A 170 -9.06 -5.42 -7.03
N ASN A 171 -9.69 -5.97 -8.08
CA ASN A 171 -10.57 -7.13 -8.00
C ASN A 171 -10.69 -7.83 -9.36
N ASN A 172 -11.56 -8.85 -9.46
CA ASN A 172 -11.74 -9.63 -10.69
C ASN A 172 -12.27 -8.82 -11.89
N GLN A 173 -12.86 -7.63 -11.69
CA GLN A 173 -13.33 -6.76 -12.77
C GLN A 173 -12.23 -5.79 -13.22
N THR A 174 -11.36 -5.36 -12.32
CA THR A 174 -10.32 -4.35 -12.61
C THR A 174 -8.96 -4.97 -13.00
N ILE A 175 -8.67 -6.19 -12.55
CA ILE A 175 -7.46 -6.93 -12.94
C ILE A 175 -7.34 -7.08 -14.47
N PRO A 176 -8.39 -7.43 -15.26
CA PRO A 176 -8.28 -7.47 -16.71
C PRO A 176 -7.83 -6.14 -17.32
N LEU A 177 -8.35 -5.01 -16.82
CA LEU A 177 -7.97 -3.67 -17.29
C LEU A 177 -6.48 -3.37 -17.05
N ILE A 178 -5.93 -3.85 -15.92
CA ILE A 178 -4.50 -3.73 -15.60
C ILE A 178 -3.69 -4.63 -16.53
N MET A 179 -4.16 -5.86 -16.79
CA MET A 179 -3.46 -6.84 -17.61
C MET A 179 -3.40 -6.47 -19.10
N GLU A 180 -4.36 -5.68 -19.59
CA GLU A 180 -4.38 -5.16 -20.96
C GLU A 180 -3.34 -4.06 -21.21
N LYS A 181 -2.78 -3.44 -20.16
CA LYS A 181 -1.78 -2.38 -20.33
C LYS A 181 -0.42 -2.94 -20.73
N GLN A 182 0.28 -2.22 -21.60
CA GLN A 182 1.66 -2.52 -22.00
C GLN A 182 2.61 -2.45 -20.80
N PHE A 183 2.48 -1.40 -20.01
CA PHE A 183 3.24 -1.24 -18.76
C PHE A 183 2.34 -1.58 -17.58
N ARG A 184 2.80 -2.49 -16.74
CA ARG A 184 2.07 -3.00 -15.58
C ARG A 184 2.79 -2.63 -14.30
N PRO A 185 2.08 -2.56 -13.16
CA PRO A 185 2.71 -2.44 -11.87
C PRO A 185 3.51 -3.71 -11.55
N ASP A 186 4.51 -3.59 -10.69
CA ASP A 186 5.25 -4.75 -10.18
C ASP A 186 4.47 -5.46 -9.08
N ILE A 187 3.67 -4.68 -8.32
CA ILE A 187 2.96 -5.14 -7.12
C ILE A 187 1.53 -4.61 -7.16
N LEU A 188 0.58 -5.46 -6.75
CA LEU A 188 -0.82 -5.12 -6.52
C LEU A 188 -1.13 -5.20 -5.03
N CYS A 189 -1.57 -4.09 -4.44
CA CYS A 189 -2.10 -4.03 -3.08
C CYS A 189 -3.61 -4.30 -3.13
N ILE A 190 -4.06 -5.43 -2.56
CA ILE A 190 -5.43 -5.89 -2.70
C ILE A 190 -6.11 -5.92 -1.33
N GLY A 191 -7.07 -5.01 -1.12
CA GLY A 191 -7.82 -4.87 0.13
C GLY A 191 -9.05 -5.79 0.17
N SER A 192 -10.25 -5.22 0.11
CA SER A 192 -11.54 -5.89 0.34
C SER A 192 -11.78 -7.15 -0.50
N TYR A 193 -11.23 -7.20 -1.71
CA TYR A 193 -11.35 -8.39 -2.57
C TYR A 193 -10.70 -9.64 -1.94
N LEU A 194 -9.67 -9.48 -1.08
CA LEU A 194 -9.04 -10.55 -0.30
C LEU A 194 -9.66 -10.65 1.10
N THR A 195 -9.71 -9.54 1.83
CA THR A 195 -10.06 -9.52 3.25
C THR A 195 -11.52 -9.91 3.52
N GLN A 196 -12.41 -9.71 2.53
CA GLN A 196 -13.83 -10.07 2.59
C GLN A 196 -14.17 -11.34 1.80
N ALA A 197 -13.17 -12.08 1.32
CA ALA A 197 -13.40 -13.30 0.56
C ALA A 197 -14.01 -14.39 1.45
N LYS A 198 -15.10 -15.03 0.97
CA LYS A 198 -15.70 -16.20 1.64
C LYS A 198 -14.76 -17.42 1.62
N ASN A 199 -13.96 -17.55 0.56
CA ASN A 199 -12.96 -18.59 0.40
C ASN A 199 -11.63 -17.93 -0.01
N ILE A 200 -10.75 -17.73 0.96
CA ILE A 200 -9.45 -17.08 0.77
C ILE A 200 -8.51 -17.95 -0.09
N GLU A 201 -8.52 -19.27 0.11
CA GLU A 201 -7.68 -20.20 -0.63
C GLU A 201 -7.98 -20.13 -2.14
N GLU A 202 -9.25 -20.19 -2.51
CA GLU A 202 -9.67 -20.06 -3.91
C GLU A 202 -9.24 -18.70 -4.49
N ARG A 203 -9.43 -17.63 -3.71
CA ARG A 203 -9.07 -16.26 -4.12
C ARG A 203 -7.55 -16.12 -4.33
N ALA A 204 -6.76 -16.64 -3.39
CA ALA A 204 -5.30 -16.64 -3.49
C ALA A 204 -4.82 -17.46 -4.70
N LYS A 205 -5.43 -18.61 -5.00
CA LYS A 205 -5.11 -19.40 -6.20
C LYS A 205 -5.44 -18.67 -7.51
N ILE A 206 -6.54 -17.92 -7.55
CA ILE A 206 -6.88 -17.10 -8.73
C ILE A 206 -5.83 -16.00 -8.91
N LEU A 207 -5.48 -15.30 -7.85
CA LEU A 207 -4.50 -14.22 -7.88
C LEU A 207 -3.06 -14.72 -8.16
N GLY A 208 -2.71 -15.92 -7.72
CA GLY A 208 -1.40 -16.53 -7.99
C GLY A 208 -1.15 -16.87 -9.47
N LYS A 209 -2.16 -16.70 -10.34
CA LYS A 209 -2.03 -16.90 -11.81
C LYS A 209 -1.77 -15.60 -12.57
N ILE A 210 -1.71 -14.48 -11.88
CA ILE A 210 -1.49 -13.14 -12.44
C ILE A 210 -0.01 -12.75 -12.28
#